data_4acecb1f548f499134251f91044bed28
#
_entry.id   4acecb1f548f499134251f91044bed28
#
_cell.length_a   1.000
_cell.length_b   1.000
_cell.length_c   1.000
_cell.angle_alpha   90.00
_cell.angle_beta   90.00
_cell.angle_gamma   90.00
#
_symmetry.space_group_name_H-M   'P 1'
#
loop_
_entity.id
_entity.type
_entity.pdbx_description
1 polymer ?
#
loop_
_entity_poly.entity_id
_entity_poly.type
_entity_poly.pdbx_seq_one_letter_code
_entity_poly.pdbx_strand_id
1 'polypeptide(L)'
;MLRLQDIIRVQVELTTRCNSRCPFCMRNYRGSDYNSGYPVTELSLTQFQQIFDHQLLDQIRWQPPQGSFPHRMTQFYGVVFNGNLGDFCNARDGVEIVRWLVDQGIEVKINTNGGARTAQWWAQLAHPRVQIGFALDGLADTHGLHRQDVDWHRVIENARAYIQAGGRALWRFCPFDHNRHQEQQCRDLAASLGFEGFENIWDGRDRGPVYTRDGEFSHWIGNLGPSESADPPPLQALLDNHVTWYDRGTVKLEGDVADPEIRCVHKMNRELYVAADGTVYPCCYLGFYPRTMHHPGNDRVRELIQPNNALVQPLEQCLAWFDQVEQAWQAQSVAQGRPYACVKHCFRKPQT
;
A
#
# COMPACT_ATOMS: atom_id res chain seq x y z
N MET A 1 1.29 -23.11 -5.84
CA MET A 1 0.62 -21.83 -6.07
C MET A 1 -0.61 -21.64 -5.21
N LEU A 2 -1.01 -20.39 -4.90
CA LEU A 2 -2.27 -20.09 -4.20
C LEU A 2 -3.46 -20.41 -5.10
N ARG A 3 -4.38 -21.18 -4.60
CA ARG A 3 -5.71 -21.45 -5.17
C ARG A 3 -6.73 -20.60 -4.43
N LEU A 4 -7.92 -20.44 -4.98
CA LEU A 4 -8.98 -19.66 -4.32
C LEU A 4 -9.22 -20.14 -2.87
N GLN A 5 -9.26 -21.45 -2.66
CA GLN A 5 -9.41 -22.07 -1.33
C GLN A 5 -8.27 -21.79 -0.34
N ASP A 6 -7.13 -21.29 -0.82
CA ASP A 6 -6.00 -20.94 0.04
C ASP A 6 -6.07 -19.49 0.51
N ILE A 7 -6.88 -18.65 -0.14
CA ILE A 7 -6.96 -17.22 0.13
C ILE A 7 -7.69 -16.99 1.45
N ILE A 8 -7.06 -16.26 2.35
CA ILE A 8 -7.68 -15.84 3.63
C ILE A 8 -7.77 -14.32 3.74
N ARG A 9 -7.07 -13.60 2.87
CA ARG A 9 -7.01 -12.16 2.87
C ARG A 9 -7.01 -11.59 1.47
N VAL A 10 -7.76 -10.52 1.27
CA VAL A 10 -7.74 -9.76 0.03
C VAL A 10 -7.38 -8.32 0.33
N GLN A 11 -6.29 -7.85 -0.26
CA GLN A 11 -5.97 -6.43 -0.27
C GLN A 11 -6.68 -5.78 -1.47
N VAL A 12 -7.36 -4.67 -1.23
CA VAL A 12 -8.14 -3.97 -2.28
C VAL A 12 -7.76 -2.51 -2.34
N GLU A 13 -7.58 -2.01 -3.55
CA GLU A 13 -7.60 -0.60 -3.88
C GLU A 13 -8.98 -0.25 -4.43
N LEU A 14 -9.81 0.49 -3.67
CA LEU A 14 -11.15 0.86 -4.13
C LEU A 14 -11.16 1.95 -5.18
N THR A 15 -10.20 2.86 -5.11
CA THR A 15 -10.11 4.00 -6.00
C THR A 15 -8.66 4.41 -6.20
N THR A 16 -8.33 4.94 -7.36
CA THR A 16 -7.02 5.56 -7.62
C THR A 16 -7.00 7.06 -7.27
N ARG A 17 -8.11 7.61 -6.72
CA ARG A 17 -8.17 8.99 -6.22
C ARG A 17 -7.48 9.12 -4.87
N CYS A 18 -6.68 10.15 -4.71
CA CYS A 18 -6.08 10.52 -3.42
C CYS A 18 -6.10 12.04 -3.27
N ASN A 19 -6.38 12.52 -2.05
CA ASN A 19 -6.32 13.92 -1.68
C ASN A 19 -4.92 14.36 -1.22
N SER A 20 -4.01 13.40 -0.99
CA SER A 20 -2.65 13.67 -0.52
C SER A 20 -1.66 13.70 -1.68
N ARG A 21 -0.57 14.46 -1.48
CA ARG A 21 0.53 14.63 -2.43
C ARG A 21 1.87 14.21 -1.82
N CYS A 22 1.88 13.05 -1.16
CA CYS A 22 3.07 12.52 -0.51
C CYS A 22 4.25 12.43 -1.49
N PRO A 23 5.44 12.97 -1.15
CA PRO A 23 6.57 13.12 -2.08
C PRO A 23 7.10 11.82 -2.68
N PHE A 24 6.97 10.71 -1.93
CA PHE A 24 7.44 9.40 -2.38
C PHE A 24 6.30 8.47 -2.78
N CYS A 25 5.11 9.02 -3.03
CA CYS A 25 4.03 8.30 -3.66
C CYS A 25 4.22 8.31 -5.17
N MET A 26 4.05 7.16 -5.80
CA MET A 26 4.17 7.01 -7.25
C MET A 26 3.14 7.82 -8.04
N ARG A 27 2.06 8.23 -7.37
CA ARG A 27 1.06 9.13 -7.95
C ARG A 27 1.62 10.53 -8.20
N ASN A 28 2.51 10.99 -7.32
CA ASN A 28 3.09 12.32 -7.36
C ASN A 28 4.61 12.20 -7.35
N TYR A 29 5.27 12.90 -8.25
CA TYR A 29 6.72 12.85 -8.29
C TYR A 29 7.32 13.91 -7.38
N ARG A 30 7.92 13.47 -6.28
CA ARG A 30 8.65 14.32 -5.35
C ARG A 30 7.85 15.49 -4.76
N GLY A 31 6.53 15.38 -4.68
CA GLY A 31 5.66 16.45 -4.18
C GLY A 31 5.27 17.52 -5.21
N SER A 32 5.79 17.44 -6.45
CA SER A 32 5.38 18.33 -7.54
C SER A 32 3.99 17.96 -8.08
N ASP A 33 3.44 18.80 -8.97
CA ASP A 33 2.21 18.49 -9.69
C ASP A 33 2.40 17.51 -10.86
N TYR A 34 3.60 16.97 -11.02
CA TYR A 34 3.83 15.92 -12.00
C TYR A 34 2.91 14.74 -11.72
N ASN A 35 2.04 14.47 -12.67
CA ASN A 35 1.11 13.35 -12.63
C ASN A 35 1.63 12.26 -13.55
N SER A 36 1.71 11.04 -13.02
CA SER A 36 2.10 9.86 -13.77
C SER A 36 1.11 9.45 -14.89
N GLY A 37 0.04 10.25 -15.12
CA GLY A 37 -0.97 9.97 -16.13
C GLY A 37 -1.85 8.76 -15.84
N TYR A 38 -1.88 8.26 -14.60
CA TYR A 38 -2.74 7.12 -14.25
C TYR A 38 -4.21 7.47 -14.39
N PRO A 39 -4.99 6.59 -15.03
CA PRO A 39 -6.42 6.80 -15.13
C PRO A 39 -7.05 6.79 -13.72
N VAL A 40 -8.05 7.64 -13.54
CA VAL A 40 -8.89 7.59 -12.36
C VAL A 40 -9.88 6.46 -12.52
N THR A 41 -9.70 5.40 -11.74
CA THR A 41 -10.60 4.23 -11.69
C THR A 41 -11.15 4.05 -10.28
N GLU A 42 -12.30 3.42 -10.16
CA GLU A 42 -12.98 3.20 -8.90
C GLU A 42 -13.92 2.01 -9.01
N LEU A 43 -13.92 1.15 -8.02
CA LEU A 43 -14.89 0.05 -7.89
C LEU A 43 -16.16 0.57 -7.22
N SER A 44 -17.31 0.40 -7.88
CA SER A 44 -18.61 0.58 -7.27
C SER A 44 -18.97 -0.59 -6.34
N LEU A 45 -19.95 -0.40 -5.46
CA LEU A 45 -20.49 -1.49 -4.63
C LEU A 45 -20.91 -2.71 -5.48
N THR A 46 -21.59 -2.50 -6.59
CA THR A 46 -22.03 -3.59 -7.48
C THR A 46 -20.84 -4.36 -8.07
N GLN A 47 -19.80 -3.67 -8.53
CA GLN A 47 -18.59 -4.30 -9.04
C GLN A 47 -17.83 -5.02 -7.93
N PHE A 48 -17.77 -4.45 -6.74
CA PHE A 48 -17.16 -5.08 -5.58
C PHE A 48 -17.88 -6.38 -5.23
N GLN A 49 -19.21 -6.38 -5.19
CA GLN A 49 -20.03 -7.57 -4.93
C GLN A 49 -19.89 -8.65 -6.01
N GLN A 50 -19.66 -8.26 -7.26
CA GLN A 50 -19.38 -9.20 -8.35
C GLN A 50 -18.06 -9.94 -8.12
N ILE A 51 -17.02 -9.25 -7.64
CA ILE A 51 -15.70 -9.84 -7.37
C ILE A 51 -15.72 -10.71 -6.10
N PHE A 52 -16.42 -10.25 -5.06
CA PHE A 52 -16.51 -10.89 -3.75
C PHE A 52 -17.77 -11.78 -3.68
N ASP A 53 -17.77 -12.84 -4.45
CA ASP A 53 -18.84 -13.84 -4.43
C ASP A 53 -18.87 -14.65 -3.12
N HIS A 54 -19.88 -15.48 -2.95
CA HIS A 54 -20.05 -16.30 -1.75
C HIS A 54 -18.86 -17.22 -1.49
N GLN A 55 -18.24 -17.77 -2.52
CA GLN A 55 -17.11 -18.68 -2.38
C GLN A 55 -15.90 -17.94 -1.78
N LEU A 56 -15.55 -16.76 -2.30
CA LEU A 56 -14.47 -15.93 -1.75
C LEU A 56 -14.79 -15.46 -0.32
N LEU A 57 -16.03 -15.00 -0.08
CA LEU A 57 -16.44 -14.55 1.25
C LEU A 57 -16.31 -15.65 2.30
N ASP A 58 -16.69 -16.88 1.98
CA ASP A 58 -16.56 -18.03 2.89
C ASP A 58 -15.09 -18.34 3.20
N GLN A 59 -14.18 -18.16 2.23
CA GLN A 59 -12.75 -18.37 2.43
C GLN A 59 -12.10 -17.31 3.34
N ILE A 60 -12.44 -16.05 3.14
CA ILE A 60 -11.85 -14.94 3.89
C ILE A 60 -12.55 -14.63 5.21
N ARG A 61 -13.70 -15.29 5.51
CA ARG A 61 -14.35 -15.16 6.81
C ARG A 61 -13.44 -15.72 7.89
N TRP A 62 -13.30 -14.96 8.99
CA TRP A 62 -12.47 -15.39 10.10
C TRP A 62 -12.89 -16.78 10.60
N GLN A 63 -11.91 -17.68 10.64
CA GLN A 63 -12.07 -19.00 11.23
C GLN A 63 -11.09 -19.11 12.41
N PRO A 64 -11.50 -19.62 13.56
CA PRO A 64 -10.58 -19.84 14.67
C PRO A 64 -9.44 -20.76 14.21
N PRO A 65 -8.18 -20.45 14.58
CA PRO A 65 -7.03 -21.23 14.15
C PRO A 65 -7.16 -22.67 14.62
N GLN A 66 -7.12 -23.61 13.70
CA GLN A 66 -6.94 -25.03 14.01
C GLN A 66 -5.45 -25.30 14.13
N GLY A 67 -4.95 -25.46 15.37
CA GLY A 67 -3.55 -25.80 15.66
C GLY A 67 -2.71 -24.64 16.22
N SER A 68 -1.57 -24.98 16.83
CA SER A 68 -0.61 -24.03 17.36
C SER A 68 0.21 -23.40 16.24
N PHE A 69 0.02 -22.11 16.00
CA PHE A 69 0.85 -21.34 15.07
C PHE A 69 2.10 -20.80 15.76
N PRO A 70 3.24 -20.71 15.04
CA PRO A 70 4.42 -20.05 15.58
C PRO A 70 4.15 -18.58 15.91
N HIS A 71 4.59 -18.16 17.05
CA HIS A 71 4.24 -16.96 17.86
C HIS A 71 4.41 -15.56 17.23
N ARG A 72 4.44 -15.35 15.92
CA ARG A 72 4.72 -14.00 15.37
C ARG A 72 3.83 -13.47 14.25
N MET A 73 2.82 -14.21 13.79
CA MET A 73 1.90 -13.67 12.79
C MET A 73 0.47 -14.07 13.16
N THR A 74 -0.23 -13.17 13.82
CA THR A 74 -1.69 -13.24 13.85
C THR A 74 -2.17 -13.13 12.41
N GLN A 75 -2.54 -14.24 11.80
CA GLN A 75 -3.08 -14.23 10.44
C GLN A 75 -4.37 -13.42 10.46
N PHE A 76 -4.39 -12.34 9.71
CA PHE A 76 -5.61 -11.58 9.50
C PHE A 76 -6.42 -12.25 8.38
N TYR A 77 -7.66 -12.55 8.67
CA TYR A 77 -8.66 -13.00 7.71
C TYR A 77 -9.56 -11.83 7.35
N GLY A 78 -9.88 -11.67 6.06
CA GLY A 78 -10.79 -10.61 5.63
C GLY A 78 -10.25 -9.70 4.54
N VAL A 79 -10.71 -8.45 4.54
CA VAL A 79 -10.39 -7.45 3.53
C VAL A 79 -9.51 -6.34 4.11
N VAL A 80 -8.45 -5.98 3.38
CA VAL A 80 -7.58 -4.85 3.71
C VAL A 80 -7.71 -3.80 2.61
N PHE A 81 -8.31 -2.66 2.91
CA PHE A 81 -8.27 -1.52 2.02
C PHE A 81 -6.94 -0.78 2.18
N ASN A 82 -6.12 -0.85 1.14
CA ASN A 82 -4.80 -0.23 1.12
C ASN A 82 -4.42 0.05 -0.33
N GLY A 83 -4.64 1.28 -0.77
CA GLY A 83 -4.39 1.68 -2.14
C GLY A 83 -2.89 1.85 -2.45
N ASN A 84 -2.51 1.51 -3.68
CA ASN A 84 -1.20 1.82 -4.24
C ASN A 84 -1.14 3.25 -4.78
N LEU A 85 -2.22 3.70 -5.43
CA LEU A 85 -2.33 5.00 -6.10
C LEU A 85 -3.34 5.90 -5.42
N GLY A 86 -4.37 5.34 -4.80
CA GLY A 86 -5.45 6.07 -4.17
C GLY A 86 -5.53 5.87 -2.67
N ASP A 87 -6.53 6.50 -2.07
CA ASP A 87 -6.81 6.37 -0.65
C ASP A 87 -8.30 6.09 -0.44
N PHE A 88 -8.60 5.16 0.47
CA PHE A 88 -9.95 4.72 0.81
C PHE A 88 -10.92 5.88 1.07
N CYS A 89 -10.46 6.94 1.76
CA CYS A 89 -11.32 8.08 2.08
C CYS A 89 -11.82 8.84 0.85
N ASN A 90 -11.28 8.58 -0.34
CA ASN A 90 -11.74 9.17 -1.59
C ASN A 90 -12.69 8.24 -2.38
N ALA A 91 -12.89 7.01 -1.93
CA ALA A 91 -13.84 6.09 -2.55
C ALA A 91 -15.29 6.57 -2.36
N ARG A 92 -16.10 6.50 -3.42
CA ARG A 92 -17.51 6.94 -3.40
C ARG A 92 -18.33 6.03 -2.49
N ASP A 93 -18.26 4.75 -2.75
CA ASP A 93 -19.09 3.71 -2.12
C ASP A 93 -18.37 3.05 -0.92
N GLY A 94 -17.35 3.73 -0.35
CA GLY A 94 -16.50 3.13 0.69
C GLY A 94 -17.27 2.70 1.94
N VAL A 95 -18.22 3.50 2.41
CA VAL A 95 -19.04 3.17 3.59
C VAL A 95 -19.99 2.01 3.30
N GLU A 96 -20.63 2.03 2.14
CA GLU A 96 -21.57 0.99 1.70
C GLU A 96 -20.88 -0.35 1.53
N ILE A 97 -19.67 -0.35 0.97
CA ILE A 97 -18.85 -1.56 0.81
C ILE A 97 -18.42 -2.12 2.17
N VAL A 98 -17.97 -1.26 3.09
CA VAL A 98 -17.59 -1.71 4.44
C VAL A 98 -18.80 -2.28 5.19
N ARG A 99 -19.95 -1.62 5.15
CA ARG A 99 -21.19 -2.13 5.75
C ARG A 99 -21.58 -3.48 5.19
N TRP A 100 -21.58 -3.61 3.87
CA TRP A 100 -21.87 -4.87 3.23
C TRP A 100 -20.92 -6.00 3.68
N LEU A 101 -19.60 -5.73 3.77
CA LEU A 101 -18.63 -6.71 4.25
C LEU A 101 -18.87 -7.15 5.69
N VAL A 102 -19.13 -6.21 6.59
CA VAL A 102 -19.36 -6.55 8.00
C VAL A 102 -20.69 -7.31 8.19
N ASP A 103 -21.71 -7.02 7.38
CA ASP A 103 -22.98 -7.78 7.33
C ASP A 103 -22.76 -9.23 6.86
N GLN A 104 -21.74 -9.48 6.00
CA GLN A 104 -21.29 -10.83 5.63
C GLN A 104 -20.39 -11.47 6.70
N GLY A 105 -20.12 -10.81 7.83
CA GLY A 105 -19.25 -11.30 8.89
C GLY A 105 -17.75 -11.19 8.63
N ILE A 106 -17.34 -10.35 7.67
CA ILE A 106 -15.95 -10.18 7.26
C ILE A 106 -15.24 -9.13 8.13
N GLU A 107 -14.00 -9.43 8.54
CA GLU A 107 -13.12 -8.46 9.20
C GLU A 107 -12.55 -7.48 8.15
N VAL A 108 -12.50 -6.21 8.50
CA VAL A 108 -12.06 -5.14 7.61
C VAL A 108 -10.94 -4.34 8.26
N LYS A 109 -9.82 -4.18 7.54
CA LYS A 109 -8.76 -3.21 7.88
C LYS A 109 -8.72 -2.12 6.83
N ILE A 110 -8.57 -0.88 7.26
CA ILE A 110 -8.45 0.28 6.37
C ILE A 110 -7.16 1.01 6.72
N ASN A 111 -6.28 1.20 5.73
CA ASN A 111 -5.11 2.08 5.85
C ASN A 111 -5.40 3.35 5.05
N THR A 112 -5.33 4.50 5.72
CA THR A 112 -5.74 5.77 5.10
C THR A 112 -4.91 6.95 5.61
N ASN A 113 -4.81 8.00 4.78
CA ASN A 113 -4.29 9.29 5.23
C ASN A 113 -5.29 10.03 6.13
N GLY A 114 -6.57 9.66 6.13
CA GLY A 114 -7.61 10.22 7.01
C GLY A 114 -7.99 11.68 6.76
N GLY A 115 -7.41 12.35 5.78
CA GLY A 115 -7.53 13.79 5.59
C GLY A 115 -8.73 14.27 4.77
N ALA A 116 -9.49 13.35 4.19
CA ALA A 116 -10.72 13.68 3.46
C ALA A 116 -11.96 13.31 4.27
N ARG A 117 -13.15 13.74 3.77
CA ARG A 117 -14.46 13.51 4.39
C ARG A 117 -14.67 14.29 5.70
N THR A 118 -15.86 14.19 6.26
CA THR A 118 -16.23 14.82 7.54
C THR A 118 -16.09 13.84 8.69
N ALA A 119 -15.94 14.33 9.91
CA ALA A 119 -15.94 13.53 11.13
C ALA A 119 -17.14 12.57 11.21
N GLN A 120 -18.33 13.06 10.83
CA GLN A 120 -19.55 12.23 10.79
C GLN A 120 -19.45 11.07 9.78
N TRP A 121 -18.78 11.26 8.64
CA TRP A 121 -18.57 10.19 7.67
C TRP A 121 -17.71 9.08 8.25
N TRP A 122 -16.64 9.44 9.00
CA TRP A 122 -15.77 8.46 9.66
C TRP A 122 -16.50 7.71 10.78
N ALA A 123 -17.32 8.40 11.56
CA ALA A 123 -18.14 7.77 12.61
C ALA A 123 -19.06 6.64 12.08
N GLN A 124 -19.52 6.74 10.83
CA GLN A 124 -20.37 5.72 10.20
C GLN A 124 -19.65 4.38 9.93
N LEU A 125 -18.31 4.37 9.95
CA LEU A 125 -17.48 3.18 9.75
C LEU A 125 -17.25 2.42 11.07
N ALA A 126 -17.64 2.98 12.21
CA ALA A 126 -17.40 2.36 13.52
C ALA A 126 -18.18 1.03 13.65
N HIS A 127 -17.43 -0.05 13.75
CA HIS A 127 -17.95 -1.40 13.92
C HIS A 127 -16.86 -2.30 14.53
N PRO A 128 -17.18 -3.29 15.41
CA PRO A 128 -16.18 -4.17 16.04
C PRO A 128 -15.27 -4.93 15.04
N ARG A 129 -15.77 -5.21 13.84
CA ARG A 129 -15.01 -5.87 12.77
C ARG A 129 -14.21 -4.91 11.90
N VAL A 130 -14.25 -3.61 12.15
CA VAL A 130 -13.52 -2.61 11.36
C VAL A 130 -12.39 -2.02 12.19
N GLN A 131 -11.17 -2.07 11.67
CA GLN A 131 -10.00 -1.41 12.23
C GLN A 131 -9.44 -0.40 11.23
N ILE A 132 -9.24 0.85 11.63
CA ILE A 132 -8.72 1.90 10.76
C ILE A 132 -7.34 2.36 11.26
N GLY A 133 -6.34 2.23 10.38
CA GLY A 133 -5.01 2.79 10.59
C GLY A 133 -4.91 4.17 9.95
N PHE A 134 -4.88 5.22 10.77
CA PHE A 134 -4.67 6.60 10.34
C PHE A 134 -3.17 6.89 10.20
N ALA A 135 -2.75 7.28 8.99
CA ALA A 135 -1.36 7.61 8.72
C ALA A 135 -1.03 9.03 9.22
N LEU A 136 -0.42 9.11 10.37
CA LEU A 136 -0.04 10.33 11.08
C LEU A 136 1.47 10.33 11.32
N ASP A 137 2.20 11.06 10.47
CA ASP A 137 3.67 11.08 10.43
C ASP A 137 4.23 12.29 11.20
N GLY A 138 4.08 12.26 12.51
CA GLY A 138 4.50 13.33 13.43
C GLY A 138 3.33 14.12 14.02
N LEU A 139 3.65 15.26 14.63
CA LEU A 139 2.70 16.24 15.12
C LEU A 139 2.33 17.26 14.03
N ALA A 140 1.58 18.29 14.39
CA ALA A 140 1.04 19.26 13.43
C ALA A 140 2.12 20.01 12.63
N ASP A 141 3.29 20.21 13.22
CA ASP A 141 4.43 20.91 12.61
C ASP A 141 5.25 20.07 11.62
N THR A 142 5.24 18.74 11.77
CA THR A 142 6.06 17.84 10.93
C THR A 142 5.27 16.97 9.97
N HIS A 143 4.01 16.68 10.30
CA HIS A 143 3.14 15.80 9.49
C HIS A 143 3.07 16.22 8.02
N GLY A 144 2.87 17.52 7.78
CA GLY A 144 2.73 18.06 6.42
C GLY A 144 3.98 17.98 5.56
N LEU A 145 5.16 17.75 6.15
CA LEU A 145 6.40 17.59 5.38
C LEU A 145 6.33 16.34 4.48
N HIS A 146 5.75 15.24 4.99
CA HIS A 146 5.54 14.02 4.21
C HIS A 146 4.10 13.91 3.68
N ARG A 147 3.08 14.17 4.51
CA ARG A 147 1.66 14.08 4.14
C ARG A 147 1.17 15.40 3.56
N GLN A 148 1.78 15.84 2.45
CA GLN A 148 1.40 17.09 1.81
C GLN A 148 -0.08 17.10 1.42
N ASP A 149 -0.73 18.27 1.55
CA ASP A 149 -2.16 18.49 1.31
C ASP A 149 -3.10 17.72 2.26
N VAL A 150 -2.56 17.23 3.38
CA VAL A 150 -3.35 16.60 4.46
C VAL A 150 -3.21 17.43 5.73
N ASP A 151 -4.31 18.00 6.18
CA ASP A 151 -4.36 18.77 7.43
C ASP A 151 -4.36 17.81 8.63
N TRP A 152 -3.31 17.90 9.47
CA TRP A 152 -3.15 17.10 10.66
C TRP A 152 -4.34 17.21 11.63
N HIS A 153 -4.85 18.43 11.85
CA HIS A 153 -5.98 18.67 12.75
C HIS A 153 -7.24 17.96 12.27
N ARG A 154 -7.47 17.96 10.94
CA ARG A 154 -8.58 17.22 10.35
C ARG A 154 -8.45 15.72 10.52
N VAL A 155 -7.24 15.16 10.36
CA VAL A 155 -7.03 13.73 10.59
C VAL A 155 -7.32 13.36 12.06
N ILE A 156 -6.87 14.17 13.00
CA ILE A 156 -7.13 13.98 14.43
C ILE A 156 -8.64 14.09 14.74
N GLU A 157 -9.33 15.08 14.17
CA GLU A 157 -10.79 15.24 14.33
C GLU A 157 -11.54 14.00 13.78
N ASN A 158 -11.19 13.54 12.59
CA ASN A 158 -11.77 12.36 11.97
C ASN A 158 -11.52 11.08 12.78
N ALA A 159 -10.28 10.88 13.25
CA ALA A 159 -9.94 9.73 14.10
C ALA A 159 -10.71 9.76 15.44
N ARG A 160 -10.81 10.93 16.07
CA ARG A 160 -11.59 11.10 17.32
C ARG A 160 -13.05 10.73 17.12
N ALA A 161 -13.68 11.21 16.04
CA ALA A 161 -15.08 10.90 15.76
C ALA A 161 -15.31 9.39 15.54
N TYR A 162 -14.37 8.74 14.84
CA TYR A 162 -14.40 7.29 14.66
C TYR A 162 -14.25 6.54 16.00
N ILE A 163 -13.31 6.93 16.85
CA ILE A 163 -13.08 6.34 18.17
C ILE A 163 -14.29 6.56 19.09
N GLN A 164 -14.84 7.78 19.14
CA GLN A 164 -16.01 8.11 19.96
C GLN A 164 -17.25 7.34 19.56
N ALA A 165 -17.36 6.97 18.28
CA ALA A 165 -18.42 6.09 17.79
C ALA A 165 -18.17 4.60 18.10
N GLY A 166 -17.11 4.23 18.83
CA GLY A 166 -16.75 2.86 19.19
C GLY A 166 -15.83 2.18 18.18
N GLY A 167 -15.20 2.92 17.27
CA GLY A 167 -14.29 2.40 16.25
C GLY A 167 -12.91 2.06 16.82
N ARG A 168 -12.25 1.09 16.19
CA ARG A 168 -10.92 0.57 16.53
C ARG A 168 -9.85 1.27 15.69
N ALA A 169 -9.22 2.31 16.22
CA ALA A 169 -8.23 3.12 15.51
C ALA A 169 -6.80 2.73 15.86
N LEU A 170 -5.93 2.68 14.85
CA LEU A 170 -4.47 2.61 15.01
C LEU A 170 -3.84 3.90 14.52
N TRP A 171 -2.85 4.39 15.28
CA TRP A 171 -1.94 5.43 14.80
C TRP A 171 -0.81 4.77 14.03
N ARG A 172 -0.67 5.10 12.75
CA ARG A 172 0.39 4.57 11.88
C ARG A 172 1.41 5.66 11.59
N PHE A 173 2.58 5.50 12.12
CA PHE A 173 3.67 6.47 12.07
C PHE A 173 4.79 5.98 11.16
N CYS A 174 5.16 6.77 10.17
CA CYS A 174 6.33 6.51 9.33
C CYS A 174 7.51 7.36 9.86
N PRO A 175 8.55 6.75 10.45
CA PRO A 175 9.65 7.50 11.02
C PRO A 175 10.61 8.01 9.94
N PHE A 176 10.78 9.34 9.91
CA PHE A 176 11.78 10.05 9.13
C PHE A 176 12.67 10.90 10.08
N ASP A 177 13.80 11.39 9.60
CA ASP A 177 14.69 12.21 10.43
C ASP A 177 14.00 13.48 10.97
N HIS A 178 13.09 14.07 10.18
CA HIS A 178 12.36 15.27 10.57
C HIS A 178 11.28 15.05 11.63
N ASN A 179 10.82 13.83 11.87
CA ASN A 179 9.72 13.53 12.80
C ASN A 179 10.06 12.49 13.89
N ARG A 180 11.17 11.77 13.76
CA ARG A 180 11.55 10.69 14.68
C ARG A 180 11.64 11.15 16.13
N HIS A 181 12.07 12.39 16.37
CA HIS A 181 12.15 12.97 17.71
C HIS A 181 10.78 13.15 18.38
N GLN A 182 9.69 13.12 17.63
CA GLN A 182 8.32 13.27 18.12
C GLN A 182 7.64 11.91 18.38
N GLU A 183 8.29 10.78 18.11
CA GLU A 183 7.65 9.46 18.20
C GLU A 183 7.01 9.22 19.58
N GLN A 184 7.71 9.52 20.68
CA GLN A 184 7.16 9.33 22.02
C GLN A 184 5.96 10.23 22.27
N GLN A 185 6.03 11.49 21.88
CA GLN A 185 4.91 12.43 22.01
C GLN A 185 3.67 11.98 21.20
N CYS A 186 3.90 11.44 20.00
CA CYS A 186 2.83 10.87 19.19
C CYS A 186 2.21 9.63 19.86
N ARG A 187 3.00 8.77 20.50
CA ARG A 187 2.51 7.61 21.27
C ARG A 187 1.64 8.04 22.45
N ASP A 188 2.11 9.00 23.22
CA ASP A 188 1.38 9.52 24.38
C ASP A 188 0.08 10.20 23.96
N LEU A 189 0.11 10.96 22.88
CA LEU A 189 -1.08 11.59 22.31
C LEU A 189 -2.06 10.52 21.76
N ALA A 190 -1.59 9.50 21.05
CA ALA A 190 -2.43 8.41 20.57
C ALA A 190 -3.15 7.71 21.73
N ALA A 191 -2.43 7.38 22.79
CA ALA A 191 -3.02 6.79 23.99
C ALA A 191 -4.08 7.70 24.64
N SER A 192 -3.79 9.00 24.76
CA SER A 192 -4.72 9.99 25.35
C SER A 192 -5.99 10.19 24.51
N LEU A 193 -5.91 9.98 23.21
CA LEU A 193 -7.02 10.08 22.26
C LEU A 193 -7.85 8.80 22.15
N GLY A 194 -7.39 7.69 22.77
CA GLY A 194 -8.08 6.41 22.75
C GLY A 194 -7.79 5.54 21.52
N PHE A 195 -6.67 5.76 20.82
CA PHE A 195 -6.22 4.81 19.80
C PHE A 195 -5.95 3.45 20.45
N GLU A 196 -6.35 2.37 19.78
CA GLU A 196 -6.11 0.98 20.21
C GLU A 196 -4.63 0.61 20.23
N GLY A 197 -3.83 1.24 19.33
CA GLY A 197 -2.42 0.99 19.23
C GLY A 197 -1.67 2.02 18.38
N PHE A 198 -0.35 1.90 18.42
CA PHE A 198 0.60 2.71 17.65
C PHE A 198 1.55 1.80 16.89
N GLU A 199 1.62 1.96 15.57
CA GLU A 199 2.44 1.16 14.68
C GLU A 199 3.51 2.02 14.01
N ASN A 200 4.79 1.63 14.14
CA ASN A 200 5.85 2.16 13.28
C ASN A 200 5.81 1.45 11.95
N ILE A 201 5.61 2.22 10.87
CA ILE A 201 5.55 1.71 9.51
C ILE A 201 6.86 2.06 8.81
N TRP A 202 7.71 1.06 8.65
CA TRP A 202 8.86 1.18 7.77
C TRP A 202 8.43 0.80 6.37
N ASP A 203 8.34 1.79 5.48
CA ASP A 203 7.89 1.56 4.11
C ASP A 203 9.05 1.37 3.11
N GLY A 204 10.28 1.45 3.56
CA GLY A 204 11.48 1.28 2.73
C GLY A 204 11.66 2.38 1.68
N ARG A 205 10.92 3.49 1.78
CA ARG A 205 11.03 4.60 0.84
C ARG A 205 12.34 5.33 1.05
N ASP A 206 12.96 5.65 -0.06
CA ASP A 206 14.23 6.37 -0.05
C ASP A 206 14.02 7.84 0.33
N ARG A 207 15.12 8.44 0.75
CA ARG A 207 15.26 9.87 0.99
C ARG A 207 15.37 10.63 -0.33
N GLY A 208 15.15 11.92 -0.26
CA GLY A 208 15.42 12.78 -1.41
C GLY A 208 14.80 14.17 -1.30
N PRO A 209 15.06 15.00 -2.30
CA PRO A 209 14.50 16.34 -2.37
C PRO A 209 13.00 16.30 -2.61
N VAL A 210 12.30 17.22 -2.01
CA VAL A 210 10.88 17.49 -2.17
C VAL A 210 10.70 18.85 -2.81
N TYR A 211 9.76 18.94 -3.74
CA TYR A 211 9.47 20.16 -4.50
C TYR A 211 8.05 20.65 -4.22
N THR A 212 7.85 21.95 -4.42
CA THR A 212 6.53 22.57 -4.45
C THR A 212 5.77 22.15 -5.71
N ARG A 213 4.49 22.55 -5.83
CA ARG A 213 3.70 22.35 -7.06
C ARG A 213 4.36 22.95 -8.30
N ASP A 214 5.00 24.10 -8.12
CA ASP A 214 5.65 24.85 -9.20
C ASP A 214 7.07 24.33 -9.53
N GLY A 215 7.53 23.28 -8.85
CA GLY A 215 8.82 22.65 -9.10
C GLY A 215 10.02 23.25 -8.37
N GLU A 216 9.78 24.21 -7.46
CA GLU A 216 10.82 24.79 -6.63
C GLU A 216 11.19 23.82 -5.50
N PHE A 217 12.48 23.76 -5.14
CA PHE A 217 12.93 22.96 -3.99
C PHE A 217 12.27 23.45 -2.69
N SER A 218 11.76 22.51 -1.91
CA SER A 218 11.16 22.79 -0.61
C SER A 218 12.02 22.31 0.55
N HIS A 219 12.29 21.01 0.63
CA HIS A 219 13.05 20.40 1.73
C HIS A 219 13.52 19.01 1.37
N TRP A 220 14.33 18.40 2.24
CA TRP A 220 14.74 17.02 2.16
C TRP A 220 13.88 16.12 3.08
N ILE A 221 13.56 14.92 2.63
CA ILE A 221 12.96 13.87 3.46
C ILE A 221 13.83 12.62 3.44
N GLY A 222 13.90 11.94 4.58
CA GLY A 222 14.61 10.69 4.78
C GLY A 222 15.88 10.87 5.60
N ASN A 223 16.64 9.81 5.77
CA ASN A 223 17.86 9.80 6.55
C ASN A 223 18.99 10.43 5.72
N LEU A 224 19.32 11.67 6.00
CA LEU A 224 20.38 12.40 5.33
C LEU A 224 21.73 11.96 5.93
N GLY A 225 22.59 11.38 5.12
CA GLY A 225 23.98 11.15 5.50
C GLY A 225 24.79 12.48 5.49
N PRO A 226 25.95 12.52 6.18
CA PRO A 226 26.78 13.73 6.28
C PRO A 226 27.25 14.34 4.95
N SER A 227 27.15 13.58 3.85
CA SER A 227 27.63 13.97 2.51
C SER A 227 26.59 14.66 1.64
N GLU A 228 25.36 14.85 2.10
CA GLU A 228 24.26 15.31 1.26
C GLU A 228 23.80 16.75 1.55
N SER A 229 24.73 17.60 1.91
CA SER A 229 24.54 19.08 1.87
C SER A 229 24.65 19.66 0.45
N ALA A 230 24.63 18.80 -0.58
CA ALA A 230 24.66 19.25 -1.96
C ALA A 230 23.36 19.97 -2.35
N ASP A 231 23.47 20.97 -3.19
CA ASP A 231 22.32 21.65 -3.77
C ASP A 231 21.37 20.62 -4.42
N PRO A 232 20.05 20.73 -4.17
CA PRO A 232 19.09 19.80 -4.76
C PRO A 232 19.12 19.96 -6.29
N PRO A 233 19.12 18.84 -7.04
CA PRO A 233 19.06 18.91 -8.50
C PRO A 233 17.74 19.58 -8.92
N PRO A 234 17.72 20.33 -10.03
CA PRO A 234 16.47 20.84 -10.59
C PRO A 234 15.46 19.72 -10.81
N LEU A 235 14.18 19.97 -10.52
CA LEU A 235 13.11 18.98 -10.71
C LEU A 235 13.12 18.40 -12.14
N GLN A 236 13.33 19.24 -13.17
CA GLN A 236 13.37 18.80 -14.56
C GLN A 236 14.46 17.75 -14.81
N ALA A 237 15.65 17.94 -14.24
CA ALA A 237 16.73 16.95 -14.35
C ALA A 237 16.39 15.60 -13.71
N LEU A 238 15.57 15.61 -12.65
CA LEU A 238 15.04 14.39 -12.04
C LEU A 238 13.93 13.76 -12.89
N LEU A 239 13.08 14.56 -13.53
CA LEU A 239 12.03 14.07 -14.44
C LEU A 239 12.64 13.45 -15.70
N ASP A 240 13.67 14.07 -16.27
CA ASP A 240 14.39 13.55 -17.45
C ASP A 240 15.07 12.21 -17.16
N ASN A 241 15.45 11.99 -15.89
CA ASN A 241 16.04 10.74 -15.41
C ASN A 241 15.05 9.86 -14.63
N HIS A 242 13.74 10.10 -14.74
CA HIS A 242 12.71 9.44 -13.94
C HIS A 242 12.76 7.92 -14.00
N VAL A 243 13.09 7.34 -15.14
CA VAL A 243 13.25 5.90 -15.34
C VAL A 243 14.42 5.35 -14.51
N THR A 244 15.44 6.17 -14.26
CA THR A 244 16.68 5.76 -13.58
C THR A 244 16.65 5.99 -12.07
N TRP A 245 15.72 6.79 -11.56
CA TRP A 245 15.74 7.16 -10.14
C TRP A 245 15.32 6.03 -9.20
N TYR A 246 14.34 5.25 -9.59
CA TYR A 246 13.97 4.04 -8.85
C TYR A 246 15.00 2.91 -9.01
N ASP A 247 15.76 2.92 -10.12
CA ASP A 247 16.86 1.99 -10.34
C ASP A 247 18.11 2.34 -9.51
N ARG A 248 18.30 3.60 -9.10
CA ARG A 248 19.45 4.02 -8.26
C ARG A 248 19.27 3.76 -6.78
N GLY A 249 18.07 3.54 -6.31
CA GLY A 249 17.79 3.23 -4.92
C GLY A 249 18.09 1.79 -4.57
N THR A 250 19.35 1.45 -4.29
CA THR A 250 19.83 0.38 -3.40
C THR A 250 19.79 -1.07 -3.83
N VAL A 251 19.35 -1.45 -5.00
CA VAL A 251 19.70 -2.79 -5.47
C VAL A 251 20.66 -2.64 -6.63
N LYS A 252 21.95 -2.75 -6.37
CA LYS A 252 22.87 -3.25 -7.38
C LYS A 252 22.40 -4.65 -7.73
N LEU A 253 21.48 -4.73 -8.70
CA LEU A 253 21.15 -5.97 -9.38
C LEU A 253 22.28 -6.34 -10.35
N GLU A 254 23.37 -5.57 -10.31
CA GLU A 254 24.62 -5.87 -10.96
C GLU A 254 25.39 -6.85 -10.12
N GLY A 255 25.50 -8.02 -10.62
CA GLY A 255 26.31 -9.09 -10.07
C GLY A 255 25.45 -10.25 -9.66
N ASP A 256 25.61 -11.26 -10.39
CA ASP A 256 25.30 -12.64 -10.14
C ASP A 256 25.09 -12.98 -8.68
N VAL A 257 23.90 -12.71 -8.17
CA VAL A 257 23.44 -13.44 -7.01
C VAL A 257 23.02 -14.78 -7.57
N ALA A 258 23.96 -15.71 -7.56
CA ALA A 258 23.70 -17.09 -7.90
C ALA A 258 22.50 -17.55 -7.07
N ASP A 259 21.39 -17.82 -7.75
CA ASP A 259 20.16 -18.43 -7.24
C ASP A 259 19.57 -17.77 -5.96
N PRO A 260 19.00 -16.55 -6.06
CA PRO A 260 18.32 -15.94 -4.94
C PRO A 260 16.99 -16.66 -4.69
N GLU A 261 16.86 -17.29 -3.54
CA GLU A 261 15.58 -17.85 -3.09
C GLU A 261 14.57 -16.73 -2.92
N ILE A 262 13.52 -16.70 -3.76
CA ILE A 262 12.40 -15.78 -3.58
C ILE A 262 11.43 -16.39 -2.56
N ARG A 263 11.32 -15.74 -1.41
CA ARG A 263 10.33 -16.08 -0.37
C ARG A 263 9.19 -15.07 -0.42
N CYS A 264 8.17 -15.40 -1.17
CA CYS A 264 7.01 -14.53 -1.37
C CYS A 264 6.20 -14.38 -0.08
N VAL A 265 6.26 -13.19 0.54
CA VAL A 265 5.51 -12.86 1.76
C VAL A 265 4.01 -12.96 1.54
N HIS A 266 3.51 -12.55 0.36
CA HIS A 266 2.09 -12.58 0.04
C HIS A 266 1.57 -14.01 -0.12
N LYS A 267 2.40 -14.92 -0.67
CA LYS A 267 2.07 -16.35 -0.70
C LYS A 267 2.00 -16.94 0.71
N MET A 268 2.95 -16.58 1.58
CA MET A 268 2.93 -17.01 2.99
C MET A 268 1.73 -16.43 3.75
N ASN A 269 1.34 -15.19 3.45
CA ASN A 269 0.17 -14.54 4.02
C ASN A 269 -1.15 -15.01 3.41
N ARG A 270 -1.12 -15.84 2.36
CA ARG A 270 -2.31 -16.34 1.68
C ARG A 270 -3.22 -15.20 1.20
N GLU A 271 -2.61 -14.17 0.61
CA GLU A 271 -3.31 -12.97 0.16
C GLU A 271 -3.20 -12.73 -1.33
N LEU A 272 -4.17 -12.02 -1.87
CA LEU A 272 -4.15 -11.47 -3.21
C LEU A 272 -4.47 -9.96 -3.17
N TYR A 273 -4.21 -9.28 -4.29
CA TYR A 273 -4.48 -7.87 -4.46
C TYR A 273 -5.44 -7.63 -5.62
N VAL A 274 -6.47 -6.82 -5.37
CA VAL A 274 -7.44 -6.36 -6.38
C VAL A 274 -7.27 -4.86 -6.56
N ALA A 275 -6.95 -4.44 -7.77
CA ALA A 275 -6.81 -3.03 -8.12
C ALA A 275 -8.18 -2.38 -8.39
N ALA A 276 -8.22 -1.05 -8.41
CA ALA A 276 -9.44 -0.25 -8.58
C ALA A 276 -10.14 -0.41 -9.95
N ASP A 277 -9.49 -1.04 -10.91
CA ASP A 277 -10.05 -1.41 -12.22
C ASP A 277 -10.53 -2.88 -12.27
N GLY A 278 -10.48 -3.59 -11.16
CA GLY A 278 -10.84 -5.00 -11.06
C GLY A 278 -9.73 -5.98 -11.47
N THR A 279 -8.56 -5.51 -11.86
CA THR A 279 -7.41 -6.38 -12.18
C THR A 279 -6.88 -7.07 -10.93
N VAL A 280 -6.63 -8.37 -11.02
CA VAL A 280 -6.17 -9.21 -9.92
C VAL A 280 -4.68 -9.51 -10.04
N TYR A 281 -3.95 -9.30 -8.96
CA TYR A 281 -2.51 -9.52 -8.86
C TYR A 281 -2.16 -10.44 -7.68
N PRO A 282 -1.04 -11.16 -7.74
CA PRO A 282 -0.55 -11.95 -6.60
C PRO A 282 -0.28 -11.09 -5.35
N CYS A 283 0.07 -9.82 -5.54
CA CYS A 283 0.38 -8.89 -4.46
C CYS A 283 0.32 -7.43 -4.91
N CYS A 284 0.27 -6.50 -3.96
CA CYS A 284 0.26 -5.07 -4.23
C CYS A 284 1.51 -4.59 -4.98
N TYR A 285 2.69 -5.17 -4.76
CA TYR A 285 3.90 -4.79 -5.50
C TYR A 285 3.81 -5.12 -6.98
N LEU A 286 3.30 -6.29 -7.34
CA LEU A 286 3.04 -6.64 -8.74
C LEU A 286 1.89 -5.84 -9.34
N GLY A 287 0.92 -5.43 -8.53
CA GLY A 287 -0.13 -4.49 -8.93
C GLY A 287 0.35 -3.06 -9.10
N PHE A 288 1.58 -2.76 -8.72
CA PHE A 288 2.15 -1.43 -8.68
C PHE A 288 3.30 -1.25 -9.68
N TYR A 289 4.43 -1.96 -9.49
CA TYR A 289 5.64 -1.75 -10.28
C TYR A 289 5.45 -1.91 -11.80
N PRO A 290 4.77 -2.92 -12.32
CA PRO A 290 4.55 -3.04 -13.76
C PRO A 290 3.74 -1.89 -14.36
N ARG A 291 2.91 -1.22 -13.55
CA ARG A 291 2.09 -0.08 -14.00
C ARG A 291 2.87 1.23 -13.99
N THR A 292 3.91 1.32 -13.17
CA THR A 292 4.59 2.59 -12.83
C THR A 292 6.01 2.68 -13.37
N MET A 293 6.64 1.56 -13.74
CA MET A 293 8.06 1.52 -14.09
C MET A 293 8.30 0.70 -15.35
N HIS A 294 9.01 1.28 -16.31
CA HIS A 294 9.55 0.57 -17.46
C HIS A 294 10.84 -0.16 -17.07
N HIS A 295 10.77 -1.47 -16.98
CA HIS A 295 11.91 -2.33 -16.67
C HIS A 295 11.64 -3.71 -17.27
N PRO A 296 12.63 -4.41 -17.91
CA PRO A 296 12.40 -5.70 -18.54
C PRO A 296 11.64 -6.72 -17.71
N GLY A 297 11.96 -6.82 -16.40
CA GLY A 297 11.23 -7.70 -15.48
C GLY A 297 9.79 -7.25 -15.19
N ASN A 298 9.47 -5.95 -15.33
CA ASN A 298 8.11 -5.44 -15.22
C ASN A 298 7.35 -5.58 -16.53
N ASP A 299 8.02 -5.42 -17.68
CA ASP A 299 7.43 -5.61 -19.00
C ASP A 299 6.93 -7.04 -19.15
N ARG A 300 7.73 -8.02 -18.73
CA ARG A 300 7.31 -9.42 -18.69
C ARG A 300 6.06 -9.64 -17.83
N VAL A 301 5.97 -9.01 -16.67
CA VAL A 301 4.78 -9.09 -15.82
C VAL A 301 3.57 -8.44 -16.51
N ARG A 302 3.73 -7.30 -17.21
CA ARG A 302 2.64 -6.68 -18.00
C ARG A 302 2.09 -7.63 -19.07
N GLU A 303 2.96 -8.35 -19.77
CA GLU A 303 2.53 -9.35 -20.77
C GLU A 303 1.72 -10.47 -20.13
N LEU A 304 2.13 -10.93 -18.94
CA LEU A 304 1.46 -12.01 -18.22
C LEU A 304 0.12 -11.58 -17.61
N ILE A 305 -0.06 -10.31 -17.26
CA ILE A 305 -1.25 -9.81 -16.55
C ILE A 305 -2.52 -9.79 -17.45
N GLN A 306 -2.37 -9.74 -18.74
CA GLN A 306 -3.54 -9.68 -19.63
C GLN A 306 -4.14 -11.06 -19.84
N PRO A 307 -5.39 -11.32 -19.51
CA PRO A 307 -6.54 -10.46 -19.16
C PRO A 307 -7.11 -10.70 -17.75
N ASN A 308 -6.34 -10.58 -16.69
CA ASN A 308 -6.72 -10.98 -15.33
C ASN A 308 -7.60 -9.96 -14.62
N ASN A 309 -8.81 -9.78 -15.09
CA ASN A 309 -9.76 -8.84 -14.50
C ASN A 309 -11.00 -9.59 -13.98
N ALA A 310 -11.25 -9.48 -12.68
CA ALA A 310 -12.36 -10.16 -12.00
C ALA A 310 -13.74 -9.56 -12.30
N LEU A 311 -13.81 -8.45 -13.03
CA LEU A 311 -15.06 -7.91 -13.58
C LEU A 311 -15.44 -8.55 -14.92
N VAL A 312 -14.51 -9.28 -15.55
CA VAL A 312 -14.68 -9.87 -16.88
C VAL A 312 -14.73 -11.39 -16.81
N GLN A 313 -14.00 -11.99 -15.87
CA GLN A 313 -13.92 -13.44 -15.71
C GLN A 313 -13.95 -13.84 -14.23
N PRO A 314 -14.31 -15.09 -13.89
CA PRO A 314 -14.29 -15.58 -12.52
C PRO A 314 -12.92 -15.43 -11.85
N LEU A 315 -12.90 -15.10 -10.57
CA LEU A 315 -11.67 -14.87 -9.80
C LEU A 315 -10.72 -16.08 -9.87
N GLU A 316 -11.24 -17.30 -9.86
CA GLU A 316 -10.41 -18.51 -9.97
C GLU A 316 -9.61 -18.56 -11.27
N GLN A 317 -10.17 -18.09 -12.38
CA GLN A 317 -9.46 -17.98 -13.65
C GLN A 317 -8.38 -16.89 -13.58
N CYS A 318 -8.65 -15.81 -12.85
CA CYS A 318 -7.65 -14.76 -12.60
C CYS A 318 -6.42 -15.28 -11.83
N LEU A 319 -6.56 -16.31 -11.01
CA LEU A 319 -5.44 -16.86 -10.24
C LEU A 319 -4.51 -17.78 -11.08
N ALA A 320 -4.97 -18.27 -12.22
CA ALA A 320 -4.22 -19.23 -13.02
C ALA A 320 -2.86 -18.69 -13.53
N TRP A 321 -2.75 -17.37 -13.78
CA TRP A 321 -1.50 -16.77 -14.25
C TRP A 321 -0.44 -16.60 -13.13
N PHE A 322 -0.82 -16.75 -11.85
CA PHE A 322 0.14 -16.69 -10.75
C PHE A 322 1.24 -17.76 -10.86
N ASP A 323 0.93 -18.93 -11.48
CA ASP A 323 1.90 -19.97 -11.80
C ASP A 323 3.00 -19.45 -12.73
N GLN A 324 2.65 -18.61 -13.69
CA GLN A 324 3.60 -18.04 -14.64
C GLN A 324 4.55 -17.04 -13.97
N VAL A 325 4.06 -16.29 -12.96
CA VAL A 325 4.93 -15.43 -12.13
C VAL A 325 5.94 -16.27 -11.34
N GLU A 326 5.50 -17.39 -10.75
CA GLU A 326 6.40 -18.30 -10.04
C GLU A 326 7.41 -18.96 -11.00
N GLN A 327 7.00 -19.32 -12.20
CA GLN A 327 7.93 -19.81 -13.23
C GLN A 327 8.96 -18.77 -13.62
N ALA A 328 8.56 -17.49 -13.69
CA ALA A 328 9.48 -16.39 -14.00
C ALA A 328 10.55 -16.16 -12.91
N TRP A 329 10.36 -16.68 -11.69
CA TRP A 329 11.42 -16.66 -10.66
C TRP A 329 12.65 -17.48 -11.04
N GLN A 330 12.51 -18.45 -11.95
CA GLN A 330 13.61 -19.29 -12.44
C GLN A 330 14.53 -18.55 -13.42
N ALA A 331 14.12 -17.39 -13.94
CA ALA A 331 15.01 -16.58 -14.77
C ALA A 331 16.25 -16.14 -13.98
N GLN A 332 17.42 -16.14 -14.63
CA GLN A 332 18.69 -15.85 -13.96
C GLN A 332 18.83 -14.40 -13.49
N SER A 333 18.14 -13.49 -14.17
CA SER A 333 18.20 -12.06 -13.85
C SER A 333 16.88 -11.34 -14.15
N VAL A 334 16.75 -10.12 -13.64
CA VAL A 334 15.62 -9.24 -13.97
C VAL A 334 15.62 -8.89 -15.47
N ALA A 335 16.80 -8.71 -16.07
CA ALA A 335 16.94 -8.48 -17.51
C ALA A 335 16.45 -9.68 -18.35
N GLN A 336 16.48 -10.88 -17.82
CA GLN A 336 15.99 -12.11 -18.45
C GLN A 336 14.52 -12.43 -18.09
N GLY A 337 13.81 -11.51 -17.44
CA GLY A 337 12.38 -11.63 -17.15
C GLY A 337 12.01 -12.03 -15.73
N ARG A 338 12.95 -12.10 -14.77
CA ARG A 338 12.61 -12.26 -13.35
C ARG A 338 11.87 -11.00 -12.88
N PRO A 339 10.71 -11.13 -12.20
CA PRO A 339 9.94 -9.96 -11.78
C PRO A 339 10.72 -9.08 -10.80
N TYR A 340 10.95 -7.82 -11.17
CA TYR A 340 11.69 -6.85 -10.36
C TYR A 340 11.13 -6.69 -8.93
N ALA A 341 9.80 -6.57 -8.82
CA ALA A 341 9.14 -6.46 -7.53
C ALA A 341 9.43 -7.64 -6.58
N CYS A 342 9.50 -8.86 -7.12
CA CYS A 342 9.79 -10.06 -6.33
C CYS A 342 11.24 -10.05 -5.82
N VAL A 343 12.18 -9.62 -6.66
CA VAL A 343 13.60 -9.49 -6.26
C VAL A 343 13.76 -8.41 -5.20
N LYS A 344 13.12 -7.26 -5.39
CA LYS A 344 13.25 -6.11 -4.48
C LYS A 344 12.66 -6.38 -3.09
N HIS A 345 11.52 -7.05 -2.99
CA HIS A 345 10.74 -7.14 -1.75
C HIS A 345 10.69 -8.53 -1.14
N CYS A 346 10.91 -9.58 -1.93
CA CYS A 346 10.78 -10.97 -1.47
C CYS A 346 12.09 -11.76 -1.53
N PHE A 347 13.19 -11.08 -1.79
CA PHE A 347 14.52 -11.67 -1.83
C PHE A 347 15.09 -11.84 -0.41
N ARG A 348 15.61 -13.02 -0.11
CA ARG A 348 16.40 -13.25 1.10
C ARG A 348 17.89 -13.16 0.74
N LYS A 349 18.61 -12.22 1.38
CA LYS A 349 20.09 -12.28 1.34
C LYS A 349 20.54 -13.61 1.93
N PRO A 350 21.51 -14.31 1.31
CA PRO A 350 22.17 -15.42 1.96
C PRO A 350 22.64 -14.96 3.36
N GLN A 351 22.38 -15.75 4.40
CA GLN A 351 23.00 -15.50 5.69
C GLN A 351 24.50 -15.81 5.49
N THR A 352 25.32 -14.78 5.45
CA THR A 352 26.78 -14.91 5.56
C THR A 352 27.16 -15.24 6.99
#